data_23118653619d749d3dd5a8ed35fb7b8d
#
_entry.id   23118653619d749d3dd5a8ed35fb7b8d
#
_cell.length_a   1.000
_cell.length_b   1.000
_cell.length_c   1.000
_cell.angle_alpha   90.00
_cell.angle_beta   90.00
_cell.angle_gamma   90.00
#
_symmetry.space_group_name_H-M   'P 1'
#
loop_
_entity.id
_entity.type
_entity.pdbx_description
1 polymer ?
#
loop_
_entity_poly.entity_id
_entity_poly.type
_entity_poly.pdbx_seq_one_letter_code
_entity_poly.pdbx_strand_id
1 'polypeptide(L)'
;IVGYVPYFGLLTDEGRKATWVIRIETTQKPEAQLLGSAIGMEVMEDVPYVKGLDKWLGTELNDEACTYLKDFGAATASNGAVGLYHIENLTPEAVELGESLITDGAKEYIIDDAELLRVKANYPVIWKNPDATPKLCFMGCPHMSLQQLKDWTDRVEKSLKENGNKKVLIPTVFTAAPKVL
;
A
#
# COMPACT_ATOMS: atom_id res chain seq x y z
N ILE A 1 9.42 23.58 0.29
CA ILE A 1 10.64 24.22 -0.19
C ILE A 1 10.38 25.67 -0.59
N VAL A 2 9.38 25.93 -1.42
CA VAL A 2 9.00 27.29 -1.86
C VAL A 2 7.85 27.90 -1.03
N GLY A 3 7.24 27.14 -0.13
CA GLY A 3 6.10 27.58 0.70
C GLY A 3 4.77 27.75 -0.02
N TYR A 4 4.72 27.49 -1.32
CA TYR A 4 3.54 27.60 -2.15
C TYR A 4 3.38 26.38 -3.05
N VAL A 5 2.12 25.98 -3.27
CA VAL A 5 1.73 24.98 -4.27
C VAL A 5 0.69 25.59 -5.20
N PRO A 6 0.70 25.24 -6.50
CA PRO A 6 -0.34 25.73 -7.41
C PRO A 6 -1.69 25.10 -7.06
N TYR A 7 -2.76 25.88 -7.12
CA TYR A 7 -4.13 25.37 -7.06
C TYR A 7 -4.49 24.75 -8.41
N PHE A 8 -4.08 23.50 -8.60
CA PHE A 8 -4.21 22.79 -9.87
C PHE A 8 -4.28 21.26 -9.64
N GLY A 9 -4.97 20.54 -10.53
CA GLY A 9 -5.11 19.09 -10.51
C GLY A 9 -5.68 18.57 -9.18
N LEU A 10 -5.06 17.59 -8.58
CA LEU A 10 -5.50 16.95 -7.31
C LEU A 10 -5.58 17.89 -6.11
N LEU A 11 -5.04 19.11 -6.20
CA LEU A 11 -5.11 20.13 -5.15
C LEU A 11 -6.38 20.98 -5.24
N THR A 12 -7.18 20.83 -6.30
CA THR A 12 -8.47 21.52 -6.46
C THR A 12 -9.62 20.71 -5.89
N ASP A 13 -10.74 21.36 -5.56
CA ASP A 13 -11.93 20.67 -5.03
C ASP A 13 -12.53 19.69 -6.04
N GLU A 14 -12.48 20.01 -7.32
CA GLU A 14 -12.93 19.11 -8.39
C GLU A 14 -11.90 17.99 -8.65
N GLY A 15 -10.62 18.33 -8.70
CA GLY A 15 -9.57 17.38 -9.03
C GLY A 15 -9.32 16.31 -7.95
N ARG A 16 -9.77 16.55 -6.69
CA ARG A 16 -9.69 15.55 -5.62
C ARG A 16 -10.87 14.61 -5.55
N LYS A 17 -11.92 14.83 -6.36
CA LYS A 17 -13.09 13.95 -6.37
C LYS A 17 -12.76 12.58 -6.92
N ALA A 18 -13.37 11.56 -6.30
CA ALA A 18 -13.18 10.18 -6.67
C ALA A 18 -14.07 9.80 -7.86
N THR A 19 -13.45 9.25 -8.88
CA THR A 19 -14.12 8.68 -10.07
C THR A 19 -14.29 7.17 -9.98
N TRP A 20 -13.78 6.57 -8.90
CA TRP A 20 -13.91 5.17 -8.58
C TRP A 20 -14.35 4.95 -7.15
N VAL A 21 -15.25 3.99 -6.93
CA VAL A 21 -15.61 3.45 -5.62
C VAL A 21 -15.05 2.02 -5.52
N ILE A 22 -14.14 1.82 -4.57
CA ILE A 22 -13.54 0.51 -4.32
C ILE A 22 -14.20 -0.10 -3.08
N ARG A 23 -14.77 -1.30 -3.20
CA ARG A 23 -15.35 -2.02 -2.07
C ARG A 23 -14.44 -3.16 -1.64
N ILE A 24 -14.01 -3.14 -0.38
CA ILE A 24 -13.18 -4.20 0.20
C ILE A 24 -14.07 -5.22 0.89
N GLU A 25 -14.21 -6.39 0.26
CA GLU A 25 -15.06 -7.49 0.72
C GLU A 25 -14.24 -8.74 1.12
N THR A 26 -12.99 -8.53 1.52
CA THR A 26 -12.11 -9.62 1.96
C THR A 26 -12.51 -10.17 3.32
N THR A 27 -12.25 -11.47 3.54
CA THR A 27 -12.49 -12.15 4.81
C THR A 27 -11.40 -11.89 5.85
N GLN A 28 -10.21 -11.47 5.42
CA GLN A 28 -9.06 -11.13 6.27
C GLN A 28 -8.51 -9.76 5.88
N LYS A 29 -7.74 -9.14 6.79
CA LYS A 29 -7.01 -7.90 6.49
C LYS A 29 -6.14 -8.12 5.25
N PRO A 30 -6.39 -7.43 4.15
CA PRO A 30 -5.57 -7.59 2.95
C PRO A 30 -4.15 -7.08 3.18
N GLU A 31 -3.19 -7.67 2.50
CA GLU A 31 -1.81 -7.17 2.51
C GLU A 31 -1.77 -5.84 1.74
N ALA A 32 -1.10 -4.83 2.32
CA ALA A 32 -1.17 -3.44 1.85
C ALA A 32 -0.70 -3.25 0.41
N GLN A 33 0.42 -3.87 0.05
CA GLN A 33 0.98 -3.72 -1.30
C GLN A 33 0.18 -4.51 -2.33
N LEU A 34 -0.36 -5.67 -1.96
CA LEU A 34 -1.20 -6.46 -2.86
C LEU A 34 -2.53 -5.72 -3.15
N LEU A 35 -3.17 -5.16 -2.11
CA LEU A 35 -4.36 -4.35 -2.27
C LEU A 35 -4.08 -3.10 -3.10
N GLY A 36 -2.98 -2.40 -2.79
CA GLY A 36 -2.56 -1.23 -3.55
C GLY A 36 -2.27 -1.53 -5.02
N SER A 37 -1.67 -2.70 -5.30
CA SER A 37 -1.44 -3.14 -6.68
C SER A 37 -2.75 -3.44 -7.43
N ALA A 38 -3.71 -4.11 -6.77
CA ALA A 38 -5.02 -4.38 -7.35
C ALA A 38 -5.71 -3.08 -7.76
N ILE A 39 -5.75 -2.10 -6.86
CA ILE A 39 -6.35 -0.79 -7.12
C ILE A 39 -5.58 -0.03 -8.19
N GLY A 40 -4.26 0.06 -8.07
CA GLY A 40 -3.43 0.81 -9.03
C GLY A 40 -3.57 0.33 -10.46
N MET A 41 -3.57 -1.00 -10.67
CA MET A 41 -3.71 -1.57 -12.02
C MET A 41 -5.08 -1.33 -12.66
N GLU A 42 -6.15 -1.20 -11.86
CA GLU A 42 -7.50 -0.97 -12.37
C GLU A 42 -7.82 0.51 -12.51
N VAL A 43 -7.46 1.31 -11.50
CA VAL A 43 -7.84 2.73 -11.40
C VAL A 43 -6.92 3.62 -12.24
N MET A 44 -5.66 3.23 -12.43
CA MET A 44 -4.62 3.99 -13.12
C MET A 44 -4.35 5.35 -12.44
N GLU A 45 -4.50 6.47 -13.16
CA GLU A 45 -4.26 7.83 -12.65
C GLU A 45 -5.46 8.48 -11.94
N ASP A 46 -6.59 7.82 -11.94
CA ASP A 46 -7.83 8.31 -11.33
C ASP A 46 -7.75 8.31 -9.78
N VAL A 47 -8.74 8.94 -9.14
CA VAL A 47 -8.83 9.01 -7.67
C VAL A 47 -9.83 7.96 -7.17
N PRO A 48 -9.41 6.97 -6.36
CA PRO A 48 -10.31 6.01 -5.72
C PRO A 48 -10.84 6.49 -4.37
N TYR A 49 -12.10 6.19 -4.09
CA TYR A 49 -12.73 6.23 -2.76
C TYR A 49 -12.90 4.78 -2.26
N VAL A 50 -12.16 4.41 -1.23
CA VAL A 50 -12.07 3.03 -0.73
C VAL A 50 -12.99 2.85 0.47
N LYS A 51 -13.95 1.94 0.38
CA LYS A 51 -14.90 1.57 1.41
C LYS A 51 -14.57 0.22 2.04
N GLY A 52 -14.80 0.09 3.34
CA GLY A 52 -14.68 -1.16 4.09
C GLY A 52 -13.24 -1.51 4.50
N LEU A 53 -12.26 -0.63 4.29
CA LEU A 53 -10.91 -0.82 4.80
C LEU A 53 -10.77 -0.38 6.26
N ASP A 54 -11.63 0.53 6.71
CA ASP A 54 -11.74 1.02 8.08
C ASP A 54 -12.04 -0.10 9.10
N LYS A 55 -12.75 -1.16 8.72
CA LYS A 55 -12.96 -2.36 9.56
C LYS A 55 -11.66 -3.02 10.02
N TRP A 56 -10.57 -2.83 9.27
CA TRP A 56 -9.26 -3.42 9.54
C TRP A 56 -8.26 -2.42 10.14
N LEU A 57 -8.35 -1.15 9.75
CA LEU A 57 -7.43 -0.10 10.15
C LEU A 57 -7.96 0.78 11.27
N GLY A 58 -9.29 0.70 11.56
CA GLY A 58 -9.97 1.64 12.45
C GLY A 58 -10.21 2.98 11.77
N THR A 59 -10.56 3.97 12.59
CA THR A 59 -10.95 5.32 12.16
C THR A 59 -9.95 6.40 12.59
N GLU A 60 -8.77 5.99 13.06
CA GLU A 60 -7.71 6.88 13.51
C GLU A 60 -6.43 6.64 12.72
N LEU A 61 -5.78 7.72 12.28
CA LEU A 61 -4.48 7.69 11.63
C LEU A 61 -3.35 7.49 12.67
N ASN A 62 -3.36 6.34 13.34
CA ASN A 62 -2.27 5.92 14.21
C ASN A 62 -1.07 5.38 13.41
N ASP A 63 0.02 5.05 14.08
CA ASP A 63 1.26 4.57 13.45
C ASP A 63 1.07 3.29 12.63
N GLU A 64 0.17 2.39 13.05
CA GLU A 64 -0.15 1.16 12.31
C GLU A 64 -0.89 1.48 11.01
N ALA A 65 -1.95 2.30 11.08
CA ALA A 65 -2.70 2.75 9.91
C ALA A 65 -1.80 3.52 8.94
N CYS A 66 -0.99 4.46 9.45
CA CYS A 66 -0.04 5.22 8.63
C CYS A 66 0.99 4.31 7.95
N THR A 67 1.51 3.30 8.65
CA THR A 67 2.44 2.32 8.08
C THR A 67 1.79 1.51 6.97
N TYR A 68 0.55 1.04 7.19
CA TYR A 68 -0.21 0.32 6.18
C TYR A 68 -0.49 1.20 4.95
N LEU A 69 -0.99 2.42 5.16
CA LEU A 69 -1.32 3.35 4.07
C LEU A 69 -0.08 3.82 3.29
N LYS A 70 1.08 3.88 3.93
CA LYS A 70 2.36 4.14 3.25
C LYS A 70 2.67 3.04 2.21
N ASP A 71 2.56 1.77 2.60
CA ASP A 71 2.82 0.63 1.72
C ASP A 71 1.74 0.51 0.64
N PHE A 72 0.49 0.71 1.01
CA PHE A 72 -0.66 0.77 0.10
C PHE A 72 -0.49 1.87 -0.95
N GLY A 73 -0.22 3.11 -0.52
CA GLY A 73 -0.06 4.25 -1.43
C GLY A 73 1.14 4.11 -2.37
N ALA A 74 2.25 3.54 -1.89
CA ALA A 74 3.39 3.25 -2.75
C ALA A 74 3.05 2.24 -3.85
N ALA A 75 2.25 1.22 -3.52
CA ALA A 75 1.82 0.21 -4.48
C ALA A 75 0.78 0.75 -5.49
N THR A 76 -0.19 1.56 -5.05
CA THR A 76 -1.16 2.20 -5.96
C THR A 76 -0.47 3.13 -6.96
N ALA A 77 0.50 3.91 -6.48
CA ALA A 77 1.26 4.83 -7.32
C ALA A 77 2.19 4.09 -8.30
N SER A 78 2.86 3.03 -7.86
CA SER A 78 3.81 2.30 -8.72
C SER A 78 3.15 1.41 -9.77
N ASN A 79 1.93 0.94 -9.52
CA ASN A 79 1.20 0.07 -10.45
C ASN A 79 0.19 0.81 -11.32
N GLY A 80 -0.18 2.05 -10.98
CA GLY A 80 -1.21 2.78 -11.71
C GLY A 80 -1.05 4.29 -11.75
N ALA A 81 -0.07 4.89 -11.12
CA ALA A 81 0.09 6.35 -11.00
C ALA A 81 -1.01 7.04 -10.16
N VAL A 82 -1.69 6.34 -9.28
CA VAL A 82 -2.64 6.94 -8.32
C VAL A 82 -1.92 7.96 -7.45
N GLY A 83 -2.26 9.24 -7.59
CA GLY A 83 -1.62 10.34 -6.85
C GLY A 83 -2.36 10.78 -5.59
N LEU A 84 -3.63 10.39 -5.47
CA LEU A 84 -4.50 10.67 -4.33
C LEU A 84 -5.50 9.53 -4.17
N TYR A 85 -5.81 9.17 -2.93
CA TYR A 85 -6.88 8.23 -2.60
C TYR A 85 -7.60 8.66 -1.33
N HIS A 86 -8.86 8.29 -1.21
CA HIS A 86 -9.67 8.49 -0.01
C HIS A 86 -10.01 7.14 0.61
N ILE A 87 -9.82 7.02 1.92
CA ILE A 87 -10.25 5.85 2.70
C ILE A 87 -11.41 6.29 3.59
N GLU A 88 -12.57 5.68 3.39
CA GLU A 88 -13.78 5.94 4.16
C GLU A 88 -13.50 5.91 5.66
N ASN A 89 -14.01 6.89 6.40
CA ASN A 89 -13.86 7.05 7.85
C ASN A 89 -12.42 7.19 8.38
N LEU A 90 -11.40 7.34 7.52
CA LEU A 90 -10.00 7.33 7.96
C LEU A 90 -9.16 8.50 7.42
N THR A 91 -9.18 8.77 6.11
CA THR A 91 -8.39 9.87 5.56
C THR A 91 -9.10 11.21 5.77
N PRO A 92 -8.34 12.33 6.00
CA PRO A 92 -8.92 13.60 6.41
C PRO A 92 -10.08 14.08 5.56
N GLU A 93 -9.92 14.10 4.23
CA GLU A 93 -10.98 14.53 3.32
C GLU A 93 -12.18 13.58 3.33
N ALA A 94 -11.95 12.26 3.47
CA ALA A 94 -13.06 11.30 3.55
C ALA A 94 -13.84 11.43 4.86
N VAL A 95 -13.17 11.79 5.96
CA VAL A 95 -13.84 12.06 7.24
C VAL A 95 -14.64 13.36 7.17
N GLU A 96 -14.09 14.41 6.55
CA GLU A 96 -14.74 15.73 6.49
C GLU A 96 -15.87 15.79 5.47
N LEU A 97 -15.67 15.25 4.26
CA LEU A 97 -16.56 15.42 3.11
C LEU A 97 -17.37 14.16 2.78
N GLY A 98 -16.94 12.98 3.28
CA GLY A 98 -17.63 11.72 3.08
C GLY A 98 -17.88 11.40 1.61
N GLU A 99 -19.07 10.90 1.32
CA GLU A 99 -19.48 10.50 -0.05
C GLU A 99 -19.65 11.69 -1.02
N SER A 100 -19.64 12.93 -0.55
CA SER A 100 -19.63 14.09 -1.47
C SER A 100 -18.36 14.19 -2.31
N LEU A 101 -17.31 13.47 -1.94
CA LEU A 101 -16.11 13.29 -2.75
C LEU A 101 -16.33 12.40 -3.98
N ILE A 102 -17.39 11.58 -4.00
CA ILE A 102 -17.65 10.64 -5.10
C ILE A 102 -18.39 11.38 -6.21
N THR A 103 -17.88 11.31 -7.43
CA THR A 103 -18.54 11.91 -8.60
C THR A 103 -19.76 11.10 -9.02
N ASP A 104 -20.75 11.78 -9.62
CA ASP A 104 -21.87 11.09 -10.25
C ASP A 104 -21.36 10.14 -11.35
N GLY A 105 -21.83 8.89 -11.32
CA GLY A 105 -21.41 7.87 -12.28
C GLY A 105 -20.00 7.32 -12.05
N ALA A 106 -19.44 7.47 -10.85
CA ALA A 106 -18.18 6.82 -10.47
C ALA A 106 -18.23 5.32 -10.76
N LYS A 107 -17.15 4.77 -11.29
CA LYS A 107 -17.00 3.33 -11.55
C LYS A 107 -16.89 2.57 -10.23
N GLU A 108 -17.30 1.32 -10.22
CA GLU A 108 -17.20 0.46 -9.04
C GLU A 108 -16.25 -0.71 -9.29
N TYR A 109 -15.41 -1.01 -8.29
CA TYR A 109 -14.53 -2.17 -8.30
C TYR A 109 -14.60 -2.87 -6.96
N ILE A 110 -14.96 -4.16 -6.97
CA ILE A 110 -15.06 -4.99 -5.79
C ILE A 110 -13.79 -5.83 -5.66
N ILE A 111 -13.18 -5.80 -4.48
CA ILE A 111 -11.98 -6.58 -4.17
C ILE A 111 -12.33 -7.54 -3.03
N ASP A 112 -12.50 -8.79 -3.39
CA ASP A 112 -12.65 -9.93 -2.49
C ASP A 112 -11.37 -10.78 -2.43
N ASP A 113 -11.41 -11.88 -1.70
CA ASP A 113 -10.27 -12.80 -1.57
C ASP A 113 -9.88 -13.45 -2.92
N ALA A 114 -10.86 -13.71 -3.79
CA ALA A 114 -10.61 -14.31 -5.11
C ALA A 114 -9.89 -13.31 -6.03
N GLU A 115 -10.31 -12.05 -5.98
CA GLU A 115 -9.67 -10.98 -6.76
C GLU A 115 -8.22 -10.75 -6.32
N LEU A 116 -7.95 -10.75 -5.02
CA LEU A 116 -6.57 -10.64 -4.52
C LEU A 116 -5.70 -11.83 -4.96
N LEU A 117 -6.25 -13.04 -4.96
CA LEU A 117 -5.55 -14.22 -5.47
C LEU A 117 -5.26 -14.11 -6.98
N ARG A 118 -6.24 -13.61 -7.77
CA ARG A 118 -6.05 -13.34 -9.20
C ARG A 118 -4.93 -12.34 -9.45
N VAL A 119 -4.93 -11.22 -8.73
CA VAL A 119 -3.89 -10.19 -8.85
C VAL A 119 -2.53 -10.78 -8.51
N LYS A 120 -2.42 -11.51 -7.39
CA LYS A 120 -1.18 -12.17 -6.97
C LYS A 120 -0.66 -13.16 -8.02
N ALA A 121 -1.53 -13.94 -8.64
CA ALA A 121 -1.16 -14.91 -9.68
C ALA A 121 -0.68 -14.24 -10.97
N ASN A 122 -1.11 -13.02 -11.24
CA ASN A 122 -0.77 -12.27 -12.44
C ASN A 122 0.55 -11.49 -12.34
N TYR A 123 1.22 -11.49 -11.18
CA TYR A 123 2.54 -10.85 -11.08
C TYR A 123 3.54 -11.51 -12.02
N PRO A 124 4.25 -10.73 -12.84
CA PRO A 124 5.21 -11.29 -13.79
C PRO A 124 6.43 -11.87 -13.05
N VAL A 125 6.85 -13.06 -13.46
CA VAL A 125 8.15 -13.61 -13.05
C VAL A 125 9.20 -13.08 -14.03
N ILE A 126 9.97 -12.08 -13.57
CA ILE A 126 10.97 -11.38 -14.43
C ILE A 126 12.39 -11.95 -14.32
N TRP A 127 12.56 -13.11 -13.71
CA TRP A 127 13.87 -13.76 -13.59
C TRP A 127 14.34 -14.21 -14.97
N LYS A 128 15.46 -13.64 -15.43
CA LYS A 128 16.09 -14.03 -16.71
C LYS A 128 16.67 -15.44 -16.66
N ASN A 129 17.09 -15.88 -15.49
CA ASN A 129 17.58 -17.22 -15.24
C ASN A 129 16.86 -17.80 -14.02
N PRO A 130 15.88 -18.70 -14.18
CA PRO A 130 15.13 -19.30 -13.07
C PRO A 130 16.01 -20.14 -12.13
N ASP A 131 17.14 -20.65 -12.60
CA ASP A 131 18.09 -21.46 -11.81
C ASP A 131 19.15 -20.60 -11.07
N ALA A 132 19.07 -19.28 -11.18
CA ALA A 132 20.01 -18.38 -10.50
C ALA A 132 19.87 -18.46 -9.00
N THR A 133 21.00 -18.62 -8.33
CA THR A 133 21.06 -18.52 -6.85
C THR A 133 20.97 -17.05 -6.43
N PRO A 134 20.01 -16.67 -5.57
CA PRO A 134 19.92 -15.33 -5.03
C PRO A 134 21.23 -14.92 -4.30
N LYS A 135 21.70 -13.70 -4.55
CA LYS A 135 22.93 -13.16 -3.93
C LYS A 135 22.68 -12.02 -2.97
N LEU A 136 21.48 -11.46 -3.01
CA LEU A 136 21.05 -10.33 -2.17
C LEU A 136 19.55 -10.43 -1.93
N CYS A 137 19.14 -10.23 -0.68
CA CYS A 137 17.77 -9.92 -0.32
C CYS A 137 17.68 -8.42 -0.02
N PHE A 138 16.80 -7.72 -0.71
CA PHE A 138 16.59 -6.28 -0.52
C PHE A 138 15.12 -6.02 -0.17
N MET A 139 14.90 -5.29 0.93
CA MET A 139 13.58 -4.87 1.37
C MET A 139 13.59 -3.39 1.73
N GLY A 140 12.65 -2.63 1.19
CA GLY A 140 12.58 -1.21 1.54
C GLY A 140 12.14 -0.27 0.42
N CYS A 141 11.30 -0.74 -0.47
CA CYS A 141 10.52 0.11 -1.35
C CYS A 141 9.02 -0.15 -1.08
N PRO A 142 8.35 0.76 -0.35
CA PRO A 142 8.87 1.97 0.29
C PRO A 142 9.79 1.72 1.49
N HIS A 143 10.48 2.77 1.97
CA HIS A 143 11.28 2.70 3.19
C HIS A 143 10.48 2.18 4.39
N MET A 144 11.10 1.33 5.20
CA MET A 144 10.47 0.74 6.38
C MET A 144 10.22 1.77 7.48
N SER A 145 9.11 1.63 8.18
CA SER A 145 8.88 2.28 9.46
C SER A 145 9.72 1.62 10.55
N LEU A 146 9.88 2.29 11.71
CA LEU A 146 10.57 1.70 12.87
C LEU A 146 9.93 0.37 13.30
N GLN A 147 8.60 0.31 13.30
CA GLN A 147 7.89 -0.92 13.67
C GLN A 147 8.19 -2.05 12.68
N GLN A 148 8.14 -1.77 11.38
CA GLN A 148 8.49 -2.76 10.36
C GLN A 148 9.92 -3.28 10.49
N LEU A 149 10.89 -2.39 10.81
CA LEU A 149 12.26 -2.82 11.05
C LEU A 149 12.36 -3.76 12.26
N LYS A 150 11.68 -3.46 13.37
CA LYS A 150 11.62 -4.30 14.55
C LYS A 150 11.00 -5.67 14.21
N ASP A 151 9.81 -5.67 13.60
CA ASP A 151 9.11 -6.90 13.25
C ASP A 151 9.94 -7.82 12.33
N TRP A 152 10.63 -7.24 11.34
CA TRP A 152 11.51 -8.02 10.48
C TRP A 152 12.75 -8.52 11.19
N THR A 153 13.34 -7.73 12.07
CA THR A 153 14.49 -8.13 12.88
C THR A 153 14.13 -9.33 13.77
N ASP A 154 12.98 -9.23 14.46
CA ASP A 154 12.49 -10.29 15.34
C ASP A 154 12.18 -11.58 14.56
N ARG A 155 11.56 -11.47 13.40
CA ARG A 155 11.27 -12.63 12.53
C ARG A 155 12.54 -13.29 12.02
N VAL A 156 13.54 -12.52 11.60
CA VAL A 156 14.83 -13.04 11.15
C VAL A 156 15.56 -13.72 12.31
N GLU A 157 15.62 -13.08 13.47
CA GLU A 157 16.26 -13.64 14.66
C GLU A 157 15.59 -14.97 15.08
N LYS A 158 14.26 -14.99 15.14
CA LYS A 158 13.48 -16.18 15.44
C LYS A 158 13.78 -17.32 14.47
N SER A 159 13.73 -17.03 13.17
CA SER A 159 14.02 -18.02 12.13
C SER A 159 15.44 -18.58 12.22
N LEU A 160 16.43 -17.73 12.50
CA LEU A 160 17.81 -18.15 12.70
C LEU A 160 17.94 -19.11 13.89
N LYS A 161 17.30 -18.79 15.03
CA LYS A 161 17.29 -19.65 16.23
C LYS A 161 16.63 -21.00 15.96
N GLU A 162 15.45 -21.00 15.32
CA GLU A 162 14.69 -22.21 15.01
C GLU A 162 15.45 -23.17 14.07
N ASN A 163 16.25 -22.61 13.15
CA ASN A 163 17.04 -23.39 12.19
C ASN A 163 18.49 -23.64 12.66
N GLY A 164 18.87 -23.26 13.88
CA GLY A 164 20.21 -23.42 14.41
C GLY A 164 21.29 -22.61 13.68
N ASN A 165 20.92 -21.58 12.97
CA ASN A 165 21.83 -20.73 12.20
C ASN A 165 22.25 -19.48 12.98
N LYS A 166 23.48 -19.01 12.75
CA LYS A 166 24.01 -17.77 13.38
C LYS A 166 23.94 -16.56 12.45
N LYS A 167 23.70 -16.75 11.18
CA LYS A 167 23.63 -15.69 10.16
C LYS A 167 22.73 -16.10 9.01
N VAL A 168 22.20 -15.14 8.29
CA VAL A 168 21.45 -15.32 7.05
C VAL A 168 22.33 -15.95 5.96
N LEU A 169 21.72 -16.72 5.07
CA LEU A 169 22.44 -17.42 3.98
C LEU A 169 22.97 -16.44 2.93
N ILE A 170 22.24 -15.35 2.70
CA ILE A 170 22.62 -14.31 1.73
C ILE A 170 22.56 -12.94 2.41
N PRO A 171 23.37 -11.97 1.97
CA PRO A 171 23.29 -10.60 2.46
C PRO A 171 21.87 -10.08 2.37
N THR A 172 21.38 -9.47 3.45
CA THR A 172 20.04 -8.90 3.54
C THR A 172 20.15 -7.43 3.91
N VAL A 173 19.48 -6.57 3.13
CA VAL A 173 19.47 -5.12 3.30
C VAL A 173 18.06 -4.65 3.56
N PHE A 174 17.87 -3.92 4.64
CA PHE A 174 16.66 -3.16 4.95
C PHE A 174 16.94 -1.67 4.74
N THR A 175 15.99 -0.94 4.15
CA THR A 175 16.11 0.51 4.02
C THR A 175 15.04 1.23 4.83
N ALA A 176 15.47 2.29 5.50
CA ALA A 176 14.61 3.17 6.29
C ALA A 176 15.06 4.62 6.14
N ALA A 177 14.19 5.57 6.50
CA ALA A 177 14.58 6.97 6.53
C ALA A 177 15.63 7.21 7.64
N PRO A 178 16.59 8.15 7.47
CA PRO A 178 17.65 8.39 8.46
C PRO A 178 17.16 8.69 9.88
N LYS A 179 15.95 9.26 10.03
CA LYS A 179 15.35 9.55 11.34
C LYS A 179 14.70 8.33 12.01
N VAL A 180 14.65 7.21 11.33
CA VAL A 180 14.09 5.93 11.84
C VAL A 180 15.20 5.08 12.47
N LEU A 181 16.44 5.31 12.11
CA LEU A 181 17.64 4.68 12.65
C LEU A 181 18.18 5.46 13.83
#